data_e93b213d71d713fbe8c2394ead8e369b
#
_entry.id   e93b213d71d713fbe8c2394ead8e369b
#
_cell.length_a   1.000
_cell.length_b   1.000
_cell.length_c   1.000
_cell.angle_alpha   90.00
_cell.angle_beta   90.00
_cell.angle_gamma   90.00
#
_symmetry.space_group_name_H-M   'P 1'
#
loop_
_entity.id
_entity.type
_entity.pdbx_description
1 polymer ?
#
loop_
_entity_poly.entity_id
_entity_poly.type
_entity_poly.pdbx_seq_one_letter_code
_entity_poly.pdbx_strand_id
1 'polypeptide(L)'
;MSDQAVVELHQLYPFDLKKIDGYLSLMSADGSWTDINYADTKRSGWEPKLHAERILELSKLYYSKTTEYYHSEKVKEAIHLALKYWFDTKPRCLNWWYNQICIPKTLGAAFILLEEQLTDREHRAAVAVMENAKFGMTGQNKVWLAGNVLIRALLQNDADLVKAARDAIASEIVLGRKEGIKDDWSFHQHGPQQQFGNYGLSFVTGMSFFFQLFKDTDYEFTGQQREILVSLIDKGYRWVIWNRYMDVSSLGRQFFHNAQIHKAYSLAFAAEDMGLAGFPAHGNTLIGHKHFDDSDYTVHRSKDWMSSVKMASRRVIGTELVNEDNLKGYYLGDGATYYYVRGDEY
;
A
#
# COMPACT_ATOMS: atom_id res chain seq x y z
N MET A 1 18.62 3.05 2.23
CA MET A 1 18.10 4.17 3.07
C MET A 1 19.25 4.69 3.92
N SER A 2 19.36 6.02 4.15
CA SER A 2 20.34 6.51 5.12
C SER A 2 19.93 6.06 6.53
N ASP A 3 20.91 5.85 7.43
CA ASP A 3 20.66 5.51 8.84
C ASP A 3 19.65 6.47 9.51
N GLN A 4 19.65 7.72 9.10
CA GLN A 4 18.77 8.77 9.63
C GLN A 4 17.31 8.54 9.22
N ALA A 5 17.03 8.16 7.95
CA ALA A 5 15.70 7.83 7.49
C ALA A 5 15.11 6.59 8.18
N VAL A 6 15.96 5.61 8.53
CA VAL A 6 15.56 4.45 9.33
C VAL A 6 15.18 4.87 10.75
N VAL A 7 15.95 5.74 11.39
CA VAL A 7 15.66 6.26 12.74
C VAL A 7 14.37 7.06 12.76
N GLU A 8 14.14 7.94 11.80
CA GLU A 8 12.89 8.73 11.68
C GLU A 8 11.66 7.85 11.49
N LEU A 9 11.75 6.82 10.64
CA LEU A 9 10.68 5.82 10.47
C LEU A 9 10.36 5.08 11.77
N HIS A 10 11.36 4.75 12.58
CA HIS A 10 11.17 4.06 13.86
C HIS A 10 10.57 4.96 14.95
N GLN A 11 10.82 6.27 14.91
CA GLN A 11 10.18 7.22 15.83
C GLN A 11 8.67 7.34 15.54
N LEU A 12 8.26 7.21 14.28
CA LEU A 12 6.84 7.25 13.87
C LEU A 12 6.11 5.94 14.16
N TYR A 13 6.79 4.79 14.10
CA TYR A 13 6.23 3.45 14.30
C TYR A 13 7.16 2.62 15.21
N PRO A 14 7.08 2.83 16.53
CA PRO A 14 7.91 2.08 17.47
C PRO A 14 7.58 0.58 17.38
N PHE A 15 8.62 -0.27 17.53
CA PHE A 15 8.42 -1.69 17.58
C PHE A 15 7.65 -2.09 18.85
N ASP A 16 6.68 -2.97 18.70
CA ASP A 16 6.09 -3.68 19.82
C ASP A 16 7.04 -4.82 20.23
N LEU A 17 7.94 -4.54 21.17
CA LEU A 17 8.96 -5.51 21.61
C LEU A 17 8.34 -6.77 22.21
N LYS A 18 7.17 -6.68 22.88
CA LYS A 18 6.46 -7.86 23.38
C LYS A 18 6.00 -8.78 22.26
N LYS A 19 5.54 -8.20 21.18
CA LYS A 19 5.15 -8.93 19.98
C LYS A 19 6.36 -9.61 19.33
N ILE A 20 7.50 -8.93 19.31
CA ILE A 20 8.76 -9.47 18.78
C ILE A 20 9.26 -10.64 19.64
N ASP A 21 9.25 -10.51 20.96
CA ASP A 21 9.59 -11.60 21.89
C ASP A 21 8.66 -12.81 21.68
N GLY A 22 7.37 -12.55 21.42
CA GLY A 22 6.41 -13.57 21.01
C GLY A 22 6.85 -14.30 19.73
N TYR A 23 7.30 -13.59 18.71
CA TYR A 23 7.79 -14.21 17.47
C TYR A 23 8.99 -15.11 17.73
N LEU A 24 9.98 -14.64 18.49
CA LEU A 24 11.18 -15.41 18.80
C LEU A 24 10.87 -16.66 19.65
N SER A 25 9.86 -16.59 20.53
CA SER A 25 9.46 -17.71 21.39
C SER A 25 8.58 -18.76 20.68
N LEU A 26 7.80 -18.35 19.67
CA LEU A 26 6.91 -19.22 18.92
C LEU A 26 7.57 -19.86 17.68
N MET A 27 8.84 -19.51 17.40
CA MET A 27 9.57 -20.08 16.29
C MET A 27 10.02 -21.53 16.62
N SER A 28 9.73 -22.43 15.71
CA SER A 28 10.16 -23.82 15.74
C SER A 28 11.59 -23.97 15.21
N ALA A 29 12.22 -25.10 15.51
CA ALA A 29 13.59 -25.38 15.07
C ALA A 29 13.79 -25.44 13.55
N ASP A 30 12.72 -25.64 12.78
CA ASP A 30 12.72 -25.61 11.31
C ASP A 30 12.52 -24.21 10.72
N GLY A 31 12.30 -23.19 11.56
CA GLY A 31 12.05 -21.80 11.15
C GLY A 31 10.58 -21.47 10.90
N SER A 32 9.66 -22.41 11.10
CA SER A 32 8.22 -22.11 11.10
C SER A 32 7.77 -21.45 12.39
N TRP A 33 6.56 -20.89 12.40
CA TRP A 33 5.90 -20.40 13.61
C TRP A 33 4.72 -21.29 14.00
N THR A 34 4.64 -21.70 15.26
CA THR A 34 3.62 -22.61 15.77
C THR A 34 2.19 -22.06 15.73
N ASP A 35 2.04 -20.75 15.66
CA ASP A 35 0.78 -20.02 15.61
C ASP A 35 0.35 -19.62 14.19
N ILE A 36 1.03 -20.10 13.15
CA ILE A 36 0.66 -19.88 11.75
C ILE A 36 0.16 -21.21 11.15
N ASN A 37 -1.04 -21.19 10.60
CA ASN A 37 -1.56 -22.31 9.83
C ASN A 37 -1.03 -22.29 8.38
N TYR A 38 0.03 -23.02 8.12
CA TYR A 38 0.63 -23.11 6.78
C TYR A 38 -0.22 -23.92 5.76
N ALA A 39 -1.22 -24.65 6.24
CA ALA A 39 -2.19 -25.35 5.39
C ALA A 39 -3.43 -24.49 5.04
N ASP A 40 -3.43 -23.21 5.42
CA ASP A 40 -4.54 -22.31 5.13
C ASP A 40 -4.73 -22.13 3.61
N THR A 41 -5.97 -22.28 3.15
CA THR A 41 -6.37 -22.15 1.74
C THR A 41 -7.25 -20.94 1.46
N LYS A 42 -7.46 -20.06 2.42
CA LYS A 42 -8.26 -18.85 2.27
C LYS A 42 -7.74 -17.97 1.14
N ARG A 43 -8.66 -17.40 0.37
CA ARG A 43 -8.33 -16.44 -0.70
C ARG A 43 -8.15 -15.01 -0.19
N SER A 44 -8.67 -14.71 1.01
CA SER A 44 -8.48 -13.45 1.74
C SER A 44 -8.08 -13.79 3.17
N GLY A 45 -7.18 -12.99 3.76
CA GLY A 45 -6.65 -13.28 5.10
C GLY A 45 -5.78 -14.54 5.19
N TRP A 46 -5.11 -14.95 4.11
CA TRP A 46 -4.25 -16.12 4.04
C TRP A 46 -3.12 -16.07 5.07
N GLU A 47 -3.12 -16.99 6.01
CA GLU A 47 -2.26 -16.95 7.20
C GLU A 47 -0.75 -17.05 6.90
N PRO A 48 -0.25 -17.86 5.92
CA PRO A 48 1.19 -17.92 5.66
C PRO A 48 1.82 -16.58 5.25
N LYS A 49 1.05 -15.55 4.86
CA LYS A 49 1.58 -14.20 4.67
C LYS A 49 2.23 -13.64 5.94
N LEU A 50 1.74 -14.04 7.13
CA LEU A 50 2.29 -13.60 8.42
C LEU A 50 3.75 -14.00 8.58
N HIS A 51 4.15 -15.13 7.99
CA HIS A 51 5.55 -15.55 7.97
C HIS A 51 6.44 -14.52 7.25
N ALA A 52 6.03 -14.09 6.07
CA ALA A 52 6.75 -13.06 5.31
C ALA A 52 6.76 -11.70 6.04
N GLU A 53 5.65 -11.33 6.66
CA GLU A 53 5.53 -10.09 7.46
C GLU A 53 6.48 -10.13 8.68
N ARG A 54 6.60 -11.27 9.37
CA ARG A 54 7.52 -11.44 10.49
C ARG A 54 8.99 -11.36 10.06
N ILE A 55 9.35 -11.96 8.92
CA ILE A 55 10.70 -11.81 8.36
C ILE A 55 11.02 -10.32 8.15
N LEU A 56 10.12 -9.55 7.52
CA LEU A 56 10.33 -8.13 7.30
C LEU A 56 10.44 -7.35 8.61
N GLU A 57 9.58 -7.66 9.60
CA GLU A 57 9.60 -6.99 10.90
C GLU A 57 10.89 -7.28 11.67
N LEU A 58 11.36 -8.54 11.69
CA LEU A 58 12.64 -8.92 12.28
C LEU A 58 13.83 -8.28 11.52
N SER A 59 13.76 -8.18 10.18
CA SER A 59 14.80 -7.50 9.38
C SER A 59 14.92 -6.03 9.72
N LYS A 60 13.80 -5.32 9.87
CA LYS A 60 13.79 -3.93 10.33
C LYS A 60 14.34 -3.79 11.74
N LEU A 61 13.96 -4.70 12.64
CA LEU A 61 14.44 -4.72 14.02
C LEU A 61 15.95 -4.91 14.09
N TYR A 62 16.51 -5.81 13.28
CA TYR A 62 17.95 -6.09 13.22
C TYR A 62 18.78 -4.84 12.91
N TYR A 63 18.25 -3.92 12.10
CA TYR A 63 18.90 -2.65 11.77
C TYR A 63 18.43 -1.46 12.62
N SER A 64 17.59 -1.68 13.63
CA SER A 64 17.07 -0.60 14.48
C SER A 64 18.04 -0.27 15.62
N LYS A 65 18.72 0.87 15.51
CA LYS A 65 19.59 1.41 16.55
C LYS A 65 18.87 1.79 17.86
N THR A 66 17.54 1.80 17.85
CA THR A 66 16.71 2.24 18.99
C THR A 66 16.31 1.09 19.90
N THR A 67 16.73 -0.16 19.61
CA THR A 67 16.37 -1.34 20.36
C THR A 67 17.61 -2.17 20.75
N GLU A 68 17.49 -3.01 21.77
CA GLU A 68 18.52 -3.97 22.17
C GLU A 68 18.81 -5.06 21.14
N TYR A 69 17.96 -5.17 20.10
CA TYR A 69 18.08 -6.15 19.02
C TYR A 69 18.93 -5.66 17.84
N TYR A 70 19.50 -4.45 17.94
CA TYR A 70 20.38 -3.93 16.91
C TYR A 70 21.57 -4.86 16.67
N HIS A 71 21.69 -5.40 15.46
CA HIS A 71 22.68 -6.40 15.05
C HIS A 71 22.75 -7.63 15.97
N SER A 72 21.63 -8.01 16.58
CA SER A 72 21.53 -9.19 17.45
C SER A 72 21.72 -10.48 16.66
N GLU A 73 22.68 -11.33 17.06
CA GLU A 73 22.87 -12.65 16.43
C GLU A 73 21.62 -13.53 16.58
N LYS A 74 20.92 -13.47 17.71
CA LYS A 74 19.66 -14.19 17.91
C LYS A 74 18.61 -13.83 16.87
N VAL A 75 18.45 -12.53 16.55
CA VAL A 75 17.51 -12.07 15.53
C VAL A 75 17.96 -12.48 14.14
N LYS A 76 19.26 -12.37 13.85
CA LYS A 76 19.85 -12.80 12.59
C LYS A 76 19.62 -14.30 12.34
N GLU A 77 19.92 -15.15 13.31
CA GLU A 77 19.66 -16.61 13.22
C GLU A 77 18.19 -16.89 12.97
N ALA A 78 17.28 -16.22 13.68
CA ALA A 78 15.84 -16.37 13.49
C ALA A 78 15.41 -15.98 12.06
N ILE A 79 15.96 -14.90 11.50
CA ILE A 79 15.70 -14.47 10.13
C ILE A 79 16.16 -15.55 9.13
N HIS A 80 17.39 -16.06 9.26
CA HIS A 80 17.91 -17.09 8.36
C HIS A 80 17.12 -18.39 8.43
N LEU A 81 16.70 -18.83 9.62
CA LEU A 81 15.82 -19.98 9.80
C LEU A 81 14.46 -19.78 9.12
N ALA A 82 13.85 -18.62 9.30
CA ALA A 82 12.58 -18.30 8.66
C ALA A 82 12.70 -18.23 7.14
N LEU A 83 13.76 -17.60 6.60
CA LEU A 83 14.06 -17.57 5.17
C LEU A 83 14.24 -18.98 4.62
N LYS A 84 15.00 -19.84 5.33
CA LYS A 84 15.20 -21.24 4.94
C LYS A 84 13.86 -21.96 4.83
N TYR A 85 13.01 -21.86 5.84
CA TYR A 85 11.68 -22.48 5.82
C TYR A 85 10.85 -22.02 4.63
N TRP A 86 10.80 -20.70 4.39
CA TRP A 86 10.06 -20.13 3.25
C TRP A 86 10.57 -20.66 1.90
N PHE A 87 11.88 -20.67 1.70
CA PHE A 87 12.49 -21.11 0.44
C PHE A 87 12.34 -22.62 0.19
N ASP A 88 12.33 -23.42 1.24
CA ASP A 88 12.20 -24.87 1.13
C ASP A 88 10.72 -25.28 0.89
N THR A 89 9.77 -24.65 1.59
CA THR A 89 8.34 -25.01 1.54
C THR A 89 7.55 -24.30 0.45
N LYS A 90 7.96 -23.08 0.07
CA LYS A 90 7.36 -22.24 -0.98
C LYS A 90 5.84 -22.13 -0.87
N PRO A 91 5.29 -21.63 0.25
CA PRO A 91 3.85 -21.54 0.45
C PRO A 91 3.18 -20.73 -0.67
N ARG A 92 2.03 -21.20 -1.16
CA ARG A 92 1.27 -20.53 -2.24
C ARG A 92 -0.18 -20.38 -1.87
N CYS A 93 -0.71 -19.17 -2.09
CA CYS A 93 -2.11 -18.86 -1.95
C CYS A 93 -2.90 -19.20 -3.23
N LEU A 94 -4.18 -19.58 -3.10
CA LEU A 94 -5.08 -19.73 -4.25
C LEU A 94 -5.40 -18.38 -4.92
N ASN A 95 -5.22 -17.27 -4.24
CA ASN A 95 -5.35 -15.93 -4.79
C ASN A 95 -4.00 -15.45 -5.36
N TRP A 96 -3.95 -15.20 -6.66
CA TRP A 96 -2.76 -14.77 -7.40
C TRP A 96 -2.11 -13.52 -6.81
N TRP A 97 -2.92 -12.59 -6.24
CA TRP A 97 -2.45 -11.33 -5.69
C TRP A 97 -1.42 -11.53 -4.56
N TYR A 98 -1.64 -12.54 -3.69
CA TYR A 98 -0.63 -12.88 -2.67
C TYR A 98 0.68 -13.33 -3.29
N ASN A 99 0.61 -14.20 -4.30
CA ASN A 99 1.82 -14.79 -4.88
C ASN A 99 2.64 -13.79 -5.70
N GLN A 100 1.99 -12.89 -6.41
CA GLN A 100 2.65 -11.99 -7.38
C GLN A 100 2.87 -10.58 -6.83
N ILE A 101 2.05 -10.13 -5.88
CA ILE A 101 2.14 -8.77 -5.32
C ILE A 101 2.52 -8.80 -3.86
N CYS A 102 1.69 -9.37 -2.98
CA CYS A 102 1.85 -9.24 -1.54
C CYS A 102 3.18 -9.83 -1.04
N ILE A 103 3.45 -11.08 -1.35
CA ILE A 103 4.67 -11.78 -0.89
C ILE A 103 5.93 -11.17 -1.49
N PRO A 104 6.05 -10.95 -2.83
CA PRO A 104 7.23 -10.27 -3.38
C PRO A 104 7.43 -8.86 -2.80
N LYS A 105 6.37 -8.09 -2.57
CA LYS A 105 6.47 -6.77 -1.94
C LYS A 105 7.02 -6.85 -0.52
N THR A 106 6.51 -7.78 0.28
CA THR A 106 6.90 -7.92 1.70
C THR A 106 8.31 -8.47 1.83
N LEU A 107 8.58 -9.62 1.20
CA LEU A 107 9.91 -10.24 1.27
C LEU A 107 10.96 -9.43 0.51
N GLY A 108 10.61 -8.81 -0.61
CA GLY A 108 11.52 -7.96 -1.36
C GLY A 108 12.07 -6.80 -0.51
N ALA A 109 11.24 -6.17 0.29
CA ALA A 109 11.69 -5.15 1.24
C ALA A 109 12.67 -5.74 2.28
N ALA A 110 12.41 -6.95 2.78
CA ALA A 110 13.33 -7.65 3.68
C ALA A 110 14.65 -8.00 2.97
N PHE A 111 14.60 -8.48 1.73
CA PHE A 111 15.80 -8.84 0.96
C PHE A 111 16.72 -7.65 0.71
N ILE A 112 16.17 -6.47 0.39
CA ILE A 112 16.97 -5.23 0.25
C ILE A 112 17.62 -4.85 1.59
N LEU A 113 16.90 -4.95 2.70
CA LEU A 113 17.47 -4.66 4.02
C LEU A 113 18.59 -5.63 4.39
N LEU A 114 18.44 -6.90 4.01
CA LEU A 114 19.35 -7.99 4.38
C LEU A 114 20.43 -8.27 3.32
N GLU A 115 20.54 -7.48 2.26
CA GLU A 115 21.38 -7.79 1.09
C GLU A 115 22.80 -8.24 1.48
N GLU A 116 23.45 -7.52 2.41
CA GLU A 116 24.78 -7.84 2.91
C GLU A 116 24.84 -9.06 3.86
N GLN A 117 23.69 -9.52 4.35
CA GLN A 117 23.59 -10.65 5.29
C GLN A 117 23.18 -11.95 4.58
N LEU A 118 22.62 -11.84 3.36
CA LEU A 118 22.18 -13.02 2.61
C LEU A 118 23.38 -13.83 2.12
N THR A 119 23.32 -15.13 2.33
CA THR A 119 24.24 -16.06 1.66
C THR A 119 23.94 -16.11 0.16
N ASP A 120 24.89 -16.56 -0.66
CA ASP A 120 24.69 -16.74 -2.09
C ASP A 120 23.48 -17.63 -2.43
N ARG A 121 23.19 -18.64 -1.61
CA ARG A 121 22.02 -19.50 -1.77
C ARG A 121 20.73 -18.73 -1.50
N GLU A 122 20.70 -17.98 -0.43
CA GLU A 122 19.53 -17.17 -0.06
C GLU A 122 19.29 -16.05 -1.06
N HIS A 123 20.35 -15.38 -1.53
CA HIS A 123 20.25 -14.36 -2.56
C HIS A 123 19.61 -14.91 -3.86
N ARG A 124 20.09 -16.07 -4.36
CA ARG A 124 19.45 -16.73 -5.51
C ARG A 124 18.00 -17.11 -5.26
N ALA A 125 17.68 -17.58 -4.06
CA ALA A 125 16.31 -17.92 -3.69
C ALA A 125 15.43 -16.67 -3.57
N ALA A 126 15.96 -15.56 -3.05
CA ALA A 126 15.29 -14.27 -3.00
C ALA A 126 14.94 -13.76 -4.40
N VAL A 127 15.88 -13.78 -5.34
CA VAL A 127 15.62 -13.45 -6.76
C VAL A 127 14.51 -14.33 -7.33
N ALA A 128 14.53 -15.64 -7.08
CA ALA A 128 13.49 -16.57 -7.55
C ALA A 128 12.10 -16.26 -6.95
N VAL A 129 12.02 -15.79 -5.69
CA VAL A 129 10.74 -15.29 -5.13
C VAL A 129 10.26 -14.06 -5.88
N MET A 130 11.16 -13.13 -6.21
CA MET A 130 10.82 -11.89 -6.91
C MET A 130 10.39 -12.13 -8.37
N GLU A 131 10.80 -13.23 -9.00
CA GLU A 131 10.38 -13.63 -10.36
C GLU A 131 8.89 -13.98 -10.46
N ASN A 132 8.19 -14.18 -9.35
CA ASN A 132 6.75 -14.32 -9.35
C ASN A 132 6.03 -13.02 -9.80
N ALA A 133 6.64 -11.86 -9.60
CA ALA A 133 6.14 -10.59 -10.12
C ALA A 133 6.61 -10.36 -11.55
N LYS A 134 5.67 -10.03 -12.44
CA LYS A 134 5.95 -9.71 -13.85
C LYS A 134 5.19 -8.47 -14.25
N PHE A 135 5.70 -7.73 -15.24
CA PHE A 135 4.95 -6.62 -15.82
C PHE A 135 3.59 -7.08 -16.33
N GLY A 136 2.57 -6.30 -16.07
CA GLY A 136 1.19 -6.60 -16.49
C GLY A 136 0.17 -5.81 -15.69
N MET A 137 -1.09 -6.09 -15.93
CA MET A 137 -2.22 -5.43 -15.29
C MET A 137 -2.31 -3.92 -15.58
N THR A 138 -3.17 -3.21 -14.88
CA THR A 138 -3.44 -1.78 -15.00
C THR A 138 -3.61 -1.14 -13.63
N GLY A 139 -3.53 0.18 -13.57
CA GLY A 139 -3.72 0.94 -12.35
C GLY A 139 -2.76 0.52 -11.24
N GLN A 140 -3.25 0.44 -10.02
CA GLN A 140 -2.40 0.14 -8.86
C GLN A 140 -1.79 -1.27 -8.88
N ASN A 141 -2.46 -2.25 -9.49
CA ASN A 141 -1.88 -3.59 -9.61
C ASN A 141 -0.61 -3.58 -10.47
N LYS A 142 -0.59 -2.81 -11.57
CA LYS A 142 0.61 -2.64 -12.39
C LYS A 142 1.74 -1.95 -11.62
N VAL A 143 1.40 -0.91 -10.83
CA VAL A 143 2.39 -0.21 -10.00
C VAL A 143 3.04 -1.15 -8.99
N TRP A 144 2.26 -1.98 -8.30
CA TRP A 144 2.80 -2.98 -7.36
C TRP A 144 3.68 -4.03 -8.04
N LEU A 145 3.24 -4.56 -9.18
CA LEU A 145 4.02 -5.55 -9.94
C LEU A 145 5.33 -4.94 -10.43
N ALA A 146 5.29 -3.74 -11.00
CA ALA A 146 6.48 -3.04 -11.46
C ALA A 146 7.43 -2.66 -10.30
N GLY A 147 6.89 -2.27 -9.14
CA GLY A 147 7.67 -2.05 -7.93
C GLY A 147 8.39 -3.32 -7.44
N ASN A 148 7.74 -4.48 -7.52
CA ASN A 148 8.37 -5.76 -7.21
C ASN A 148 9.45 -6.14 -8.24
N VAL A 149 9.23 -5.85 -9.53
CA VAL A 149 10.25 -6.03 -10.56
C VAL A 149 11.44 -5.08 -10.33
N LEU A 150 11.20 -3.85 -9.87
CA LEU A 150 12.26 -2.91 -9.49
C LEU A 150 13.15 -3.49 -8.37
N ILE A 151 12.55 -4.06 -7.33
CA ILE A 151 13.31 -4.71 -6.25
C ILE A 151 14.16 -5.86 -6.81
N ARG A 152 13.59 -6.69 -7.70
CA ARG A 152 14.37 -7.74 -8.36
C ARG A 152 15.54 -7.18 -9.15
N ALA A 153 15.32 -6.10 -9.90
CA ALA A 153 16.35 -5.45 -10.69
C ALA A 153 17.51 -4.94 -9.80
N LEU A 154 17.19 -4.39 -8.64
CA LEU A 154 18.20 -3.94 -7.66
C LEU A 154 19.00 -5.14 -7.12
N LEU A 155 18.36 -6.23 -6.72
CA LEU A 155 19.04 -7.46 -6.26
C LEU A 155 19.93 -8.09 -7.34
N GLN A 156 19.62 -7.88 -8.62
CA GLN A 156 20.39 -8.41 -9.75
C GLN A 156 21.41 -7.40 -10.31
N ASN A 157 21.45 -6.15 -9.80
CA ASN A 157 22.23 -5.05 -10.35
C ASN A 157 21.96 -4.82 -11.86
N ASP A 158 20.69 -4.95 -12.28
CA ASP A 158 20.22 -4.84 -13.66
C ASP A 158 19.64 -3.44 -13.92
N ALA A 159 20.46 -2.53 -14.43
CA ALA A 159 20.07 -1.14 -14.70
C ALA A 159 18.99 -1.02 -15.80
N ASP A 160 19.00 -1.90 -16.82
CA ASP A 160 17.99 -1.88 -17.87
C ASP A 160 16.62 -2.32 -17.32
N LEU A 161 16.61 -3.29 -16.44
CA LEU A 161 15.39 -3.73 -15.75
C LEU A 161 14.90 -2.68 -14.75
N VAL A 162 15.80 -1.93 -14.06
CA VAL A 162 15.44 -0.76 -13.24
C VAL A 162 14.70 0.28 -14.09
N LYS A 163 15.27 0.62 -15.27
CA LYS A 163 14.64 1.57 -16.18
C LYS A 163 13.27 1.07 -16.66
N ALA A 164 13.15 -0.18 -17.05
CA ALA A 164 11.89 -0.76 -17.50
C ALA A 164 10.82 -0.74 -16.39
N ALA A 165 11.19 -1.06 -15.15
CA ALA A 165 10.30 -1.01 -14.00
C ALA A 165 9.83 0.42 -13.69
N ARG A 166 10.75 1.38 -13.68
CA ARG A 166 10.45 2.82 -13.53
C ARG A 166 9.48 3.29 -14.61
N ASP A 167 9.73 2.95 -15.87
CA ASP A 167 8.89 3.37 -16.99
C ASP A 167 7.48 2.75 -16.90
N ALA A 168 7.38 1.50 -16.45
CA ALA A 168 6.10 0.84 -16.19
C ALA A 168 5.31 1.54 -15.07
N ILE A 169 5.95 1.94 -13.98
CA ILE A 169 5.34 2.72 -12.90
C ILE A 169 4.87 4.08 -13.43
N ALA A 170 5.76 4.81 -14.09
CA ALA A 170 5.49 6.15 -14.62
C ALA A 170 4.31 6.18 -15.60
N SER A 171 4.13 5.10 -16.36
CA SER A 171 3.07 5.00 -17.38
C SER A 171 1.64 4.99 -16.78
N GLU A 172 1.49 4.78 -15.48
CA GLU A 172 0.18 4.86 -14.80
C GLU A 172 -0.16 6.28 -14.30
N ILE A 173 0.80 7.22 -14.35
CA ILE A 173 0.57 8.63 -13.99
C ILE A 173 0.00 9.37 -15.22
N VAL A 174 -1.24 9.07 -15.55
CA VAL A 174 -1.95 9.61 -16.72
C VAL A 174 -3.45 9.64 -16.45
N LEU A 175 -4.16 10.61 -17.05
CA LEU A 175 -5.61 10.77 -16.93
C LEU A 175 -6.38 9.90 -17.94
N GLY A 176 -7.65 9.65 -17.65
CA GLY A 176 -8.64 9.17 -18.62
C GLY A 176 -8.57 7.68 -18.99
N ARG A 177 -7.77 6.87 -18.28
CA ARG A 177 -7.76 5.42 -18.52
C ARG A 177 -8.97 4.71 -17.92
N LYS A 178 -9.23 3.47 -18.35
CA LYS A 178 -10.31 2.64 -17.78
C LYS A 178 -10.08 2.42 -16.27
N GLU A 179 -8.87 2.06 -15.86
CA GLU A 179 -8.43 1.98 -14.48
C GLU A 179 -7.30 2.97 -14.22
N GLY A 180 -7.23 3.56 -13.04
CA GLY A 180 -6.31 4.63 -12.69
C GLY A 180 -7.01 5.97 -12.46
N ILE A 181 -6.30 7.06 -12.69
CA ILE A 181 -6.78 8.43 -12.49
C ILE A 181 -7.78 8.79 -13.59
N LYS A 182 -8.96 9.28 -13.18
CA LYS A 182 -10.03 9.71 -14.07
C LYS A 182 -9.92 11.22 -14.38
N ASP A 183 -10.60 11.66 -15.44
CA ASP A 183 -10.59 13.06 -15.86
C ASP A 183 -11.23 13.99 -14.82
N ASP A 184 -12.14 13.47 -14.00
CA ASP A 184 -12.78 14.17 -12.88
C ASP A 184 -11.96 14.15 -11.56
N TRP A 185 -10.75 13.55 -11.59
CA TRP A 185 -9.86 13.33 -10.44
C TRP A 185 -10.35 12.28 -9.46
N SER A 186 -11.29 11.41 -9.83
CA SER A 186 -11.53 10.17 -9.12
C SER A 186 -10.48 9.10 -9.49
N PHE A 187 -10.48 7.98 -8.78
CA PHE A 187 -9.61 6.84 -9.07
C PHE A 187 -10.42 5.56 -9.22
N HIS A 188 -10.22 4.84 -10.31
CA HIS A 188 -10.89 3.58 -10.58
C HIS A 188 -9.93 2.39 -10.55
N GLN A 189 -10.44 1.26 -10.06
CA GLN A 189 -9.81 -0.05 -10.14
C GLN A 189 -10.87 -1.14 -10.12
N HIS A 190 -10.60 -2.28 -10.74
CA HIS A 190 -11.53 -3.40 -10.95
C HIS A 190 -12.75 -2.98 -11.79
N GLY A 191 -12.47 -2.35 -12.92
CA GLY A 191 -13.46 -1.80 -13.82
C GLY A 191 -13.90 -0.38 -13.42
N PRO A 192 -15.09 0.06 -13.84
CA PRO A 192 -15.59 1.39 -13.54
C PRO A 192 -16.10 1.49 -12.11
N GLN A 193 -15.17 1.43 -11.15
CA GLN A 193 -15.46 1.39 -9.73
C GLN A 193 -14.55 2.36 -8.97
N GLN A 194 -15.17 3.25 -8.21
CA GLN A 194 -14.47 4.20 -7.35
C GLN A 194 -13.65 3.48 -6.26
N GLN A 195 -12.39 3.84 -6.15
CA GLN A 195 -11.44 3.20 -5.24
C GLN A 195 -10.55 4.20 -4.47
N PHE A 196 -11.06 5.36 -4.07
CA PHE A 196 -10.28 6.38 -3.35
C PHE A 196 -9.57 5.81 -2.13
N GLY A 197 -10.29 5.24 -1.20
CA GLY A 197 -9.74 4.77 0.07
C GLY A 197 -9.07 3.40 0.03
N ASN A 198 -8.94 2.77 -1.11
CA ASN A 198 -8.32 1.45 -1.28
C ASN A 198 -7.18 1.51 -2.30
N TYR A 199 -7.41 1.09 -3.55
CA TYR A 199 -6.39 1.08 -4.60
C TYR A 199 -5.85 2.47 -4.94
N GLY A 200 -6.72 3.48 -4.95
CA GLY A 200 -6.32 4.86 -5.22
C GLY A 200 -5.42 5.43 -4.11
N LEU A 201 -5.72 5.15 -2.84
CA LEU A 201 -4.84 5.55 -1.74
C LEU A 201 -3.47 4.87 -1.86
N SER A 202 -3.46 3.55 -2.14
CA SER A 202 -2.22 2.82 -2.37
C SER A 202 -1.44 3.36 -3.58
N PHE A 203 -2.15 3.86 -4.60
CA PHE A 203 -1.53 4.52 -5.74
C PHE A 203 -0.86 5.83 -5.33
N VAL A 204 -1.56 6.71 -4.62
CA VAL A 204 -1.00 7.99 -4.18
C VAL A 204 0.20 7.78 -3.26
N THR A 205 0.08 6.93 -2.25
CA THR A 205 1.18 6.65 -1.30
C THR A 205 2.36 5.96 -1.97
N GLY A 206 2.11 5.02 -2.88
CA GLY A 206 3.17 4.35 -3.64
C GLY A 206 3.87 5.29 -4.61
N MET A 207 3.12 6.15 -5.30
CA MET A 207 3.71 7.12 -6.22
C MET A 207 4.51 8.21 -5.49
N SER A 208 4.03 8.73 -4.36
CA SER A 208 4.80 9.69 -3.58
C SER A 208 6.14 9.08 -3.14
N PHE A 209 6.14 7.82 -2.70
CA PHE A 209 7.38 7.08 -2.40
C PHE A 209 8.32 6.99 -3.63
N PHE A 210 7.81 6.64 -4.82
CA PHE A 210 8.64 6.56 -6.02
C PHE A 210 9.13 7.93 -6.49
N PHE A 211 8.37 9.00 -6.30
CA PHE A 211 8.85 10.36 -6.55
C PHE A 211 10.05 10.70 -5.66
N GLN A 212 10.01 10.34 -4.37
CA GLN A 212 11.14 10.56 -3.46
C GLN A 212 12.32 9.64 -3.79
N LEU A 213 12.04 8.36 -4.10
CA LEU A 213 13.09 7.37 -4.42
C LEU A 213 13.92 7.77 -5.65
N PHE A 214 13.25 8.28 -6.70
CA PHE A 214 13.92 8.62 -7.97
C PHE A 214 14.36 10.08 -8.07
N LYS A 215 14.03 10.89 -7.07
CA LYS A 215 14.41 12.30 -7.05
C LYS A 215 15.93 12.46 -7.18
N ASP A 216 16.34 13.45 -7.96
CA ASP A 216 17.76 13.80 -8.23
C ASP A 216 18.58 12.63 -8.83
N THR A 217 17.91 11.69 -9.54
CA THR A 217 18.54 10.59 -10.28
C THR A 217 18.18 10.63 -11.77
N ASP A 218 18.87 9.83 -12.58
CA ASP A 218 18.55 9.64 -14.01
C ASP A 218 17.17 8.98 -14.24
N TYR A 219 16.54 8.50 -13.18
CA TYR A 219 15.22 7.87 -13.18
C TYR A 219 14.09 8.80 -12.73
N GLU A 220 14.38 10.08 -12.49
CA GLU A 220 13.40 11.05 -11.99
C GLU A 220 12.15 11.15 -12.88
N PHE A 221 10.99 11.29 -12.25
CA PHE A 221 9.73 11.52 -12.95
C PHE A 221 9.63 12.96 -13.45
N THR A 222 8.86 13.15 -14.52
CA THR A 222 8.70 14.47 -15.13
C THR A 222 7.86 15.42 -14.27
N GLY A 223 8.04 16.73 -14.46
CA GLY A 223 7.23 17.75 -13.82
C GLY A 223 5.73 17.59 -14.12
N GLN A 224 5.37 17.20 -15.33
CA GLN A 224 3.98 16.92 -15.72
C GLN A 224 3.38 15.76 -14.90
N GLN A 225 4.14 14.69 -14.72
CA GLN A 225 3.70 13.56 -13.89
C GLN A 225 3.50 13.98 -12.43
N ARG A 226 4.39 14.82 -11.91
CA ARG A 226 4.24 15.40 -10.58
C ARG A 226 2.97 16.23 -10.45
N GLU A 227 2.68 17.09 -11.42
CA GLU A 227 1.46 17.90 -11.46
C GLU A 227 0.18 17.05 -11.47
N ILE A 228 0.17 15.94 -12.19
CA ILE A 228 -0.96 14.99 -12.21
C ILE A 228 -1.18 14.40 -10.81
N LEU A 229 -0.13 13.93 -10.13
CA LEU A 229 -0.27 13.35 -8.80
C LEU A 229 -0.71 14.39 -7.75
N VAL A 230 -0.11 15.59 -7.78
CA VAL A 230 -0.51 16.72 -6.94
C VAL A 230 -1.97 17.10 -7.18
N SER A 231 -2.40 17.15 -8.45
CA SER A 231 -3.79 17.45 -8.80
C SER A 231 -4.76 16.35 -8.35
N LEU A 232 -4.38 15.08 -8.40
CA LEU A 232 -5.20 13.98 -7.86
C LEU A 232 -5.43 14.16 -6.36
N ILE A 233 -4.40 14.54 -5.61
CA ILE A 233 -4.51 14.81 -4.18
C ILE A 233 -5.40 16.04 -3.92
N ASP A 234 -5.11 17.15 -4.59
CA ASP A 234 -5.76 18.43 -4.32
C ASP A 234 -7.19 18.51 -4.88
N LYS A 235 -7.40 18.06 -6.12
CA LYS A 235 -8.70 18.16 -6.81
C LYS A 235 -9.59 16.92 -6.61
N GLY A 236 -9.02 15.79 -6.18
CA GLY A 236 -9.72 14.55 -5.88
C GLY A 236 -9.86 14.33 -4.37
N TYR A 237 -8.77 13.93 -3.74
CA TYR A 237 -8.79 13.48 -2.34
C TYR A 237 -9.20 14.55 -1.33
N ARG A 238 -8.88 15.81 -1.56
CA ARG A 238 -9.30 16.90 -0.64
C ARG A 238 -10.82 16.96 -0.47
N TRP A 239 -11.58 16.56 -1.47
CA TRP A 239 -13.04 16.54 -1.41
C TRP A 239 -13.60 15.45 -0.52
N VAL A 240 -12.92 14.31 -0.41
CA VAL A 240 -13.37 13.12 0.34
C VAL A 240 -12.80 13.05 1.77
N ILE A 241 -12.15 14.11 2.23
CA ILE A 241 -11.64 14.21 3.60
C ILE A 241 -12.38 15.31 4.34
N TRP A 242 -12.92 15.00 5.51
CA TRP A 242 -13.48 15.95 6.45
C TRP A 242 -12.71 15.93 7.76
N ASN A 243 -12.14 17.08 8.17
CA ASN A 243 -11.18 17.13 9.27
C ASN A 243 -10.02 16.13 9.02
N ARG A 244 -9.98 15.06 9.81
CA ARG A 244 -9.00 13.98 9.72
C ARG A 244 -9.62 12.62 9.35
N TYR A 245 -10.82 12.64 8.80
CA TYR A 245 -11.60 11.43 8.47
C TYR A 245 -11.84 11.36 6.96
N MET A 246 -11.50 10.22 6.39
CA MET A 246 -11.89 9.92 5.01
C MET A 246 -13.35 9.50 4.96
N ASP A 247 -14.09 9.97 3.96
CA ASP A 247 -15.47 9.57 3.75
C ASP A 247 -15.62 8.05 3.74
N VAL A 248 -16.50 7.53 4.59
CA VAL A 248 -16.74 6.09 4.74
C VAL A 248 -17.18 5.44 3.43
N SER A 249 -17.95 6.14 2.60
CA SER A 249 -18.41 5.63 1.30
C SER A 249 -17.29 5.46 0.28
N SER A 250 -16.14 6.09 0.50
CA SER A 250 -14.97 6.03 -0.37
C SER A 250 -13.95 4.94 0.00
N LEU A 251 -14.16 4.20 1.12
CA LEU A 251 -13.21 3.21 1.65
C LEU A 251 -13.15 1.90 0.83
N GLY A 252 -14.03 1.71 -0.14
CA GLY A 252 -14.15 0.45 -0.88
C GLY A 252 -14.66 -0.66 0.02
N ARG A 253 -13.91 -1.77 0.13
CA ARG A 253 -14.22 -2.90 1.03
C ARG A 253 -13.44 -2.89 2.34
N GLN A 254 -12.60 -1.90 2.58
CA GLN A 254 -11.66 -1.88 3.70
C GLN A 254 -12.24 -1.18 4.94
N PHE A 255 -13.23 -1.81 5.57
CA PHE A 255 -13.87 -1.35 6.80
C PHE A 255 -13.24 -2.03 8.02
N PHE A 256 -12.11 -1.52 8.49
CA PHE A 256 -11.49 -1.94 9.74
C PHE A 256 -11.57 -0.81 10.78
N HIS A 257 -11.32 -1.12 12.03
CA HIS A 257 -11.38 -0.13 13.11
C HIS A 257 -10.49 1.08 12.82
N ASN A 258 -11.04 2.29 12.93
CA ASN A 258 -10.37 3.55 12.61
C ASN A 258 -9.89 3.69 11.15
N ALA A 259 -10.45 2.94 10.19
CA ALA A 259 -10.03 2.99 8.79
C ALA A 259 -10.03 4.42 8.22
N GLN A 260 -11.05 5.22 8.53
CA GLN A 260 -11.17 6.59 8.05
C GLN A 260 -9.98 7.46 8.47
N ILE A 261 -9.57 7.36 9.75
CA ILE A 261 -8.44 8.12 10.30
C ILE A 261 -7.12 7.61 9.71
N HIS A 262 -6.88 6.31 9.74
CA HIS A 262 -5.63 5.72 9.23
C HIS A 262 -5.39 6.07 7.76
N LYS A 263 -6.44 6.03 6.94
CA LYS A 263 -6.35 6.37 5.52
C LYS A 263 -6.12 7.86 5.29
N ALA A 264 -6.76 8.71 6.07
CA ALA A 264 -6.53 10.15 6.01
C ALA A 264 -5.09 10.52 6.41
N TYR A 265 -4.52 9.88 7.43
CA TYR A 265 -3.12 10.07 7.81
C TYR A 265 -2.15 9.58 6.73
N SER A 266 -2.38 8.39 6.17
CA SER A 266 -1.54 7.88 5.07
C SER A 266 -1.53 8.84 3.87
N LEU A 267 -2.68 9.42 3.57
CA LEU A 267 -2.79 10.45 2.53
C LEU A 267 -2.06 11.73 2.90
N ALA A 268 -2.12 12.17 4.18
CA ALA A 268 -1.45 13.37 4.64
C ALA A 268 0.07 13.28 4.47
N PHE A 269 0.69 12.14 4.81
CA PHE A 269 2.11 11.91 4.57
C PHE A 269 2.47 11.99 3.08
N ALA A 270 1.68 11.31 2.22
CA ALA A 270 1.91 11.39 0.78
C ALA A 270 1.74 12.80 0.22
N ALA A 271 0.79 13.58 0.74
CA ALA A 271 0.57 14.96 0.35
C ALA A 271 1.77 15.85 0.77
N GLU A 272 2.31 15.66 1.96
CA GLU A 272 3.49 16.36 2.45
C GLU A 272 4.72 16.05 1.59
N ASP A 273 4.99 14.78 1.28
CA ASP A 273 6.04 14.34 0.36
C ASP A 273 5.93 15.02 -1.02
N MET A 274 4.70 15.30 -1.46
CA MET A 274 4.43 15.99 -2.73
C MET A 274 4.41 17.52 -2.60
N GLY A 275 4.68 18.07 -1.41
CA GLY A 275 4.77 19.51 -1.14
C GLY A 275 3.42 20.20 -0.89
N LEU A 276 2.37 19.44 -0.57
CA LEU A 276 1.06 19.94 -0.16
C LEU A 276 1.00 20.09 1.38
N ALA A 277 1.72 21.07 1.91
CA ALA A 277 1.78 21.33 3.34
C ALA A 277 0.39 21.57 3.96
N GLY A 278 0.20 21.04 5.17
CA GLY A 278 -1.03 21.25 5.95
C GLY A 278 -2.24 20.44 5.47
N PHE A 279 -2.08 19.53 4.55
CA PHE A 279 -3.10 18.57 4.18
C PHE A 279 -3.21 17.44 5.24
N PRO A 280 -4.40 17.02 5.71
CA PRO A 280 -5.75 17.53 5.41
C PRO A 280 -6.23 18.60 6.39
N ALA A 281 -5.41 19.05 7.36
CA ALA A 281 -5.82 19.93 8.46
C ALA A 281 -6.53 21.22 7.98
N HIS A 282 -6.19 21.70 6.79
CA HIS A 282 -6.85 22.85 6.16
C HIS A 282 -7.98 22.46 5.20
N GLY A 283 -8.39 21.18 5.19
CA GLY A 283 -9.42 20.66 4.28
C GLY A 283 -10.79 21.33 4.47
N ASN A 284 -11.10 21.85 5.67
CA ASN A 284 -12.39 22.48 5.96
C ASN A 284 -12.55 23.89 5.40
N THR A 285 -11.51 24.46 4.82
CA THR A 285 -11.62 25.73 4.09
C THR A 285 -12.23 25.55 2.68
N LEU A 286 -12.29 24.32 2.18
CA LEU A 286 -12.88 23.99 0.90
C LEU A 286 -14.40 23.96 1.04
N ILE A 287 -15.08 24.93 0.42
CA ILE A 287 -16.53 25.07 0.39
C ILE A 287 -17.00 24.93 -1.07
N GLY A 288 -18.11 24.24 -1.28
CA GLY A 288 -18.71 24.10 -2.60
C GLY A 288 -19.28 22.71 -2.86
N HIS A 289 -19.41 22.42 -4.14
CA HIS A 289 -19.99 21.17 -4.64
C HIS A 289 -19.06 20.57 -5.67
N LYS A 290 -18.83 19.28 -5.58
CA LYS A 290 -18.12 18.51 -6.61
C LYS A 290 -18.89 17.24 -6.92
N HIS A 291 -19.17 17.06 -8.19
CA HIS A 291 -19.60 15.79 -8.77
C HIS A 291 -18.42 15.12 -9.46
N PHE A 292 -18.20 13.85 -9.15
CA PHE A 292 -17.26 12.98 -9.83
C PHE A 292 -18.05 12.19 -10.88
N ASP A 293 -18.09 12.70 -12.10
CA ASP A 293 -18.93 12.17 -13.20
C ASP A 293 -18.58 10.73 -13.57
N ASP A 294 -17.29 10.38 -13.51
CA ASP A 294 -16.81 9.03 -13.77
C ASP A 294 -17.19 8.02 -12.69
N SER A 295 -17.53 8.50 -11.49
CA SER A 295 -17.75 7.68 -10.29
C SER A 295 -19.18 7.70 -9.77
N ASP A 296 -20.10 8.45 -10.40
CA ASP A 296 -21.47 8.72 -9.90
C ASP A 296 -21.46 9.07 -8.39
N TYR A 297 -20.53 9.96 -8.01
CA TYR A 297 -20.27 10.32 -6.63
C TYR A 297 -20.25 11.83 -6.45
N THR A 298 -20.97 12.31 -5.46
CA THR A 298 -21.15 13.75 -5.20
C THR A 298 -20.74 14.09 -3.78
N VAL A 299 -20.05 15.20 -3.64
CA VAL A 299 -19.71 15.80 -2.34
C VAL A 299 -20.15 17.25 -2.31
N HIS A 300 -20.84 17.64 -1.24
CA HIS A 300 -21.16 19.01 -0.93
C HIS A 300 -20.51 19.41 0.38
N ARG A 301 -19.83 20.55 0.41
CA ARG A 301 -19.10 21.04 1.57
C ARG A 301 -19.54 22.46 1.92
N SER A 302 -19.84 22.67 3.19
CA SER A 302 -20.06 23.97 3.81
C SER A 302 -18.92 24.28 4.77
N LYS A 303 -18.98 25.41 5.44
CA LYS A 303 -18.03 25.77 6.47
C LYS A 303 -18.02 24.76 7.64
N ASP A 304 -19.19 24.26 8.01
CA ASP A 304 -19.39 23.51 9.26
C ASP A 304 -19.80 22.03 9.03
N TRP A 305 -19.95 21.61 7.78
CA TRP A 305 -20.35 20.24 7.46
C TRP A 305 -19.95 19.81 6.03
N MET A 306 -19.88 18.53 5.85
CA MET A 306 -19.74 17.87 4.56
C MET A 306 -20.85 16.81 4.39
N SER A 307 -21.40 16.71 3.20
CA SER A 307 -22.27 15.60 2.83
C SER A 307 -21.77 14.93 1.55
N SER A 308 -21.85 13.60 1.50
CA SER A 308 -21.55 12.83 0.31
C SER A 308 -22.71 11.93 -0.09
N VAL A 309 -22.86 11.68 -1.38
CA VAL A 309 -23.81 10.71 -1.94
C VAL A 309 -23.07 9.80 -2.91
N LYS A 310 -23.07 8.52 -2.62
CA LYS A 310 -22.50 7.51 -3.52
C LYS A 310 -23.61 6.77 -4.24
N MET A 311 -23.51 6.71 -5.56
CA MET A 311 -24.50 6.11 -6.44
C MET A 311 -23.89 4.99 -7.28
N ALA A 312 -24.74 4.20 -7.88
CA ALA A 312 -24.40 3.19 -8.87
C ALA A 312 -25.25 3.40 -10.12
N SER A 313 -24.75 2.98 -11.27
CA SER A 313 -25.46 3.08 -12.52
C SER A 313 -25.05 1.98 -13.50
N ARG A 314 -25.49 2.06 -14.74
CA ARG A 314 -24.98 1.19 -15.81
C ARG A 314 -23.50 1.47 -16.13
N ARG A 315 -22.99 2.63 -15.75
CA ARG A 315 -21.61 3.08 -15.99
C ARG A 315 -20.67 2.79 -14.83
N VAL A 316 -21.19 2.73 -13.59
CA VAL A 316 -20.39 2.70 -12.36
C VAL A 316 -20.88 1.59 -11.44
N ILE A 317 -19.94 0.76 -11.01
CA ILE A 317 -20.16 -0.27 -9.99
C ILE A 317 -20.20 0.41 -8.62
N GLY A 318 -21.27 0.17 -7.83
CA GLY A 318 -21.49 0.87 -6.57
C GLY A 318 -20.46 0.59 -5.50
N THR A 319 -20.05 -0.68 -5.35
CA THR A 319 -19.03 -1.07 -4.34
C THR A 319 -18.34 -2.37 -4.71
N GLU A 320 -17.20 -2.61 -4.09
CA GLU A 320 -16.42 -3.82 -4.34
C GLU A 320 -16.88 -4.97 -3.43
N LEU A 321 -17.26 -6.08 -4.07
CA LEU A 321 -17.60 -7.35 -3.46
C LEU A 321 -16.70 -8.41 -4.09
N VAL A 322 -15.60 -8.77 -3.44
CA VAL A 322 -14.61 -9.70 -4.02
C VAL A 322 -13.99 -10.58 -2.93
N ASN A 323 -13.68 -11.82 -3.26
CA ASN A 323 -13.07 -12.80 -2.37
C ASN A 323 -13.83 -13.00 -1.05
N GLU A 324 -15.16 -12.92 -1.10
CA GLU A 324 -16.07 -13.02 0.06
C GLU A 324 -15.98 -11.85 1.05
N ASP A 325 -15.22 -10.80 0.69
CA ASP A 325 -15.14 -9.57 1.47
C ASP A 325 -16.32 -8.64 1.18
N ASN A 326 -16.77 -7.90 2.21
CA ASN A 326 -17.75 -6.81 2.12
C ASN A 326 -19.11 -7.23 1.55
N LEU A 327 -19.58 -8.45 1.83
CA LEU A 327 -20.86 -8.97 1.30
C LEU A 327 -22.08 -8.12 1.66
N LYS A 328 -22.04 -7.34 2.75
CA LYS A 328 -23.08 -6.40 3.16
C LYS A 328 -22.96 -5.02 2.50
N GLY A 329 -21.88 -4.77 1.78
CA GLY A 329 -21.57 -3.48 1.17
C GLY A 329 -22.37 -3.16 -0.10
N TYR A 330 -23.19 -4.07 -0.57
CA TYR A 330 -23.96 -3.91 -1.81
C TYR A 330 -24.71 -2.57 -1.87
N TYR A 331 -25.37 -2.19 -0.79
CA TYR A 331 -26.18 -0.96 -0.72
C TYR A 331 -25.40 0.33 -0.51
N LEU A 332 -24.08 0.29 -0.34
CA LEU A 332 -23.25 1.48 -0.18
C LEU A 332 -23.27 2.41 -1.41
N GLY A 333 -23.59 1.87 -2.59
CA GLY A 333 -23.71 2.61 -3.84
C GLY A 333 -25.14 2.96 -4.26
N ASP A 334 -26.15 2.66 -3.46
CA ASP A 334 -27.57 2.84 -3.82
C ASP A 334 -28.13 4.22 -3.38
N GLY A 335 -27.36 5.29 -3.57
CA GLY A 335 -27.73 6.63 -3.12
C GLY A 335 -27.51 6.85 -1.62
N ALA A 336 -26.68 6.01 -0.99
CA ALA A 336 -26.34 6.18 0.40
C ALA A 336 -25.71 7.56 0.64
N THR A 337 -26.30 8.30 1.59
CA THR A 337 -25.92 9.68 1.91
C THR A 337 -25.30 9.74 3.30
N TYR A 338 -24.16 10.40 3.40
CA TYR A 338 -23.39 10.55 4.62
C TYR A 338 -23.26 12.02 4.98
N TYR A 339 -23.30 12.34 6.27
CA TYR A 339 -23.18 13.69 6.80
C TYR A 339 -22.08 13.73 7.86
N TYR A 340 -21.21 14.70 7.73
CA TYR A 340 -20.09 14.92 8.63
C TYR A 340 -20.15 16.34 9.20
N VAL A 341 -20.10 16.45 10.50
CA VAL A 341 -19.95 17.71 11.25
C VAL A 341 -18.61 17.68 12.00
N ARG A 342 -18.39 16.65 12.81
CA ARG A 342 -17.13 16.43 13.52
C ARG A 342 -16.15 15.56 12.74
N GLY A 343 -16.64 14.55 12.01
CA GLY A 343 -15.90 13.59 11.21
C GLY A 343 -15.96 12.16 11.75
N ASP A 344 -16.33 11.97 13.02
CA ASP A 344 -16.38 10.70 13.73
C ASP A 344 -17.81 10.10 13.82
N GLU A 345 -18.67 10.48 12.90
CA GLU A 345 -20.07 10.04 12.87
C GLU A 345 -20.23 8.57 12.44
N TYR A 346 -19.22 7.96 11.80
CA TYR A 346 -19.30 6.59 11.23
C TYR A 346 -18.11 5.74 11.63
#